data_d338830820eb9aabd01ca183bdef96b6
#
_entry.id   d338830820eb9aabd01ca183bdef96b6
#
_cell.length_a   1.000
_cell.length_b   1.000
_cell.length_c   1.000
_cell.angle_alpha   90.00
_cell.angle_beta   90.00
_cell.angle_gamma   90.00
#
_symmetry.space_group_name_H-M   'P 1'
#
loop_
_entity.id
_entity.type
_entity.pdbx_description
1 polymer ?
#
loop_
_entity_poly.entity_id
_entity_poly.type
_entity_poly.pdbx_seq_one_letter_code
_entity_poly.pdbx_strand_id
1 'polypeptide(L)'
;IQTVETAVDALLTEIDLEKAGCYEEPSVYADDAKLTERLAQMKQYTDLRIVYHFGQQEEVIDGSVLSGWLLVDEETNKVSVSEEKIDDFVVMLRKKYDTIFRSREFQTSYGKTITIEGGDYGWWMNYSQEQEQLKEMIENGESGERIPVYYQTAAVYGSQDYGNTYIEINLTAQHLFLYVNGEKKMESEFVSGNAARGFDTPAGIYGITYKEQDAMLVGENYETPVSYWMPFNGNIGLHDAIWRDSFGADIYKKSGSHGCVNMPYLKAKELYGEIAKGTPVICYYLDGTESEETISQLDAEKAQAVVDSIAKIGTVTKDSKKKIERARQLYNDASAEQREYVTNYEVLTAAEEAYQSLKK
;
A
#
# COMPACT_ATOMS: atom_id res chain seq x y z
N ILE A 1 39.04 -61.28 18.69
CA ILE A 1 38.94 -62.75 18.85
C ILE A 1 40.30 -63.29 19.31
N GLN A 2 41.41 -63.05 18.58
CA GLN A 2 42.72 -63.60 18.92
C GLN A 2 43.21 -63.25 20.33
N THR A 3 42.95 -62.03 20.85
CA THR A 3 43.30 -61.57 22.18
C THR A 3 42.53 -62.30 23.27
N VAL A 4 41.26 -62.63 23.05
CA VAL A 4 40.43 -63.43 23.96
C VAL A 4 40.87 -64.87 23.99
N GLU A 5 41.16 -65.45 22.83
CA GLU A 5 41.71 -66.81 22.68
C GLU A 5 43.04 -66.94 23.44
N THR A 6 43.94 -65.97 23.25
CA THR A 6 45.25 -65.97 23.98
C THR A 6 45.03 -65.84 25.50
N ALA A 7 44.07 -65.11 25.99
CA ALA A 7 43.75 -64.97 27.40
C ALA A 7 43.15 -66.26 27.97
N VAL A 8 42.35 -66.96 27.21
CA VAL A 8 41.76 -68.25 27.59
C VAL A 8 42.87 -69.31 27.66
N ASP A 9 43.76 -69.35 26.66
CA ASP A 9 44.90 -70.28 26.62
C ASP A 9 45.87 -70.03 27.77
N ALA A 10 46.00 -68.77 28.23
CA ALA A 10 46.81 -68.39 29.39
C ALA A 10 46.10 -68.58 30.74
N LEU A 11 44.86 -69.12 30.75
CA LEU A 11 44.02 -69.34 31.91
C LEU A 11 43.79 -68.05 32.75
N LEU A 12 43.67 -66.92 32.11
CA LEU A 12 43.35 -65.66 32.74
C LEU A 12 41.84 -65.69 33.16
N THR A 13 41.56 -65.26 34.37
CA THR A 13 40.16 -65.16 34.87
C THR A 13 39.46 -63.92 34.45
N GLU A 14 40.19 -62.90 34.07
CA GLU A 14 39.68 -61.61 33.58
C GLU A 14 40.65 -61.07 32.52
N ILE A 15 40.09 -60.36 31.55
CA ILE A 15 40.83 -59.62 30.56
C ILE A 15 40.19 -58.25 30.36
N ASP A 16 40.98 -57.22 30.45
CA ASP A 16 40.57 -55.84 30.11
C ASP A 16 40.83 -55.64 28.62
N LEU A 17 39.78 -55.70 27.82
CA LEU A 17 39.87 -55.61 26.36
C LEU A 17 40.30 -54.22 25.90
N GLU A 18 40.05 -53.18 26.72
CA GLU A 18 40.46 -51.82 26.45
C GLU A 18 42.00 -51.70 26.55
N LYS A 19 42.57 -52.16 27.69
CA LYS A 19 44.02 -52.20 27.87
C LYS A 19 44.73 -53.15 26.87
N ALA A 20 44.03 -54.15 26.40
CA ALA A 20 44.51 -55.06 25.39
C ALA A 20 44.48 -54.50 23.97
N GLY A 21 44.03 -53.29 23.77
CA GLY A 21 43.93 -52.62 22.48
C GLY A 21 42.96 -53.31 21.51
N CYS A 22 41.89 -53.92 22.03
CA CYS A 22 40.92 -54.66 21.23
C CYS A 22 39.82 -53.76 20.61
N TYR A 23 39.75 -52.48 21.00
CA TYR A 23 38.86 -51.49 20.48
C TYR A 23 39.62 -50.50 19.62
N GLU A 24 39.00 -50.10 18.51
CA GLU A 24 39.51 -48.93 17.79
C GLU A 24 39.22 -47.66 18.61
N GLU A 25 40.25 -46.89 18.85
CA GLU A 25 40.10 -45.56 19.50
C GLU A 25 39.24 -44.68 18.57
N PRO A 26 38.24 -44.01 19.11
CA PRO A 26 37.48 -43.05 18.31
C PRO A 26 38.41 -41.93 17.85
N SER A 27 38.26 -41.53 16.59
CA SER A 27 39.05 -40.44 15.98
C SER A 27 38.68 -39.06 16.59
N VAL A 28 37.52 -38.97 17.24
CA VAL A 28 37.00 -37.75 17.88
C VAL A 28 36.35 -38.12 19.21
N TYR A 29 36.73 -37.46 20.24
CA TYR A 29 36.15 -37.61 21.62
C TYR A 29 35.12 -36.50 21.89
N ALA A 30 34.22 -36.73 22.84
CA ALA A 30 33.16 -35.77 23.19
C ALA A 30 33.69 -34.45 23.78
N ASP A 31 34.92 -34.45 24.27
CA ASP A 31 35.66 -33.30 24.81
C ASP A 31 36.64 -32.67 23.82
N ASP A 32 36.57 -33.06 22.53
CA ASP A 32 37.34 -32.43 21.46
C ASP A 32 37.06 -30.92 21.40
N ALA A 33 38.16 -30.14 21.50
CA ALA A 33 38.05 -28.69 21.55
C ALA A 33 37.38 -28.07 20.32
N LYS A 34 37.69 -28.60 19.13
CA LYS A 34 37.07 -28.13 17.88
C LYS A 34 35.58 -28.43 17.81
N LEU A 35 35.18 -29.63 18.26
CA LEU A 35 33.77 -30.03 18.31
C LEU A 35 32.99 -29.19 19.32
N THR A 36 33.57 -28.93 20.49
CA THR A 36 32.97 -28.10 21.54
C THR A 36 32.79 -26.65 21.09
N GLU A 37 33.80 -26.06 20.43
CA GLU A 37 33.76 -24.72 19.88
C GLU A 37 32.69 -24.61 18.77
N ARG A 38 32.65 -25.56 17.84
CA ARG A 38 31.64 -25.63 16.75
C ARG A 38 30.23 -25.71 17.32
N LEU A 39 30.03 -26.57 18.32
CA LEU A 39 28.75 -26.70 18.99
C LEU A 39 28.29 -25.39 19.65
N ALA A 40 29.22 -24.67 20.29
CA ALA A 40 28.94 -23.39 20.90
C ALA A 40 28.51 -22.33 19.83
N GLN A 41 29.22 -22.28 18.69
CA GLN A 41 28.86 -21.41 17.57
C GLN A 41 27.47 -21.79 17.00
N MET A 42 27.19 -23.07 16.77
CA MET A 42 25.89 -23.53 16.27
C MET A 42 24.75 -23.15 17.24
N LYS A 43 24.97 -23.26 18.54
CA LYS A 43 23.98 -22.88 19.58
C LYS A 43 23.63 -21.39 19.52
N GLN A 44 24.59 -20.50 19.21
CA GLN A 44 24.29 -19.07 19.06
C GLN A 44 23.18 -18.82 18.05
N TYR A 45 23.11 -19.62 16.98
CA TYR A 45 22.06 -19.52 15.97
C TYR A 45 20.82 -20.34 16.34
N THR A 46 20.99 -21.59 16.81
CA THR A 46 19.84 -22.46 17.09
C THR A 46 19.05 -22.12 18.35
N ASP A 47 19.59 -21.28 19.21
CA ASP A 47 18.87 -20.73 20.37
C ASP A 47 18.00 -19.51 20.01
N LEU A 48 18.09 -19.00 18.75
CA LEU A 48 17.29 -17.87 18.29
C LEU A 48 15.85 -18.28 18.01
N ARG A 49 14.96 -17.31 18.22
CA ARG A 49 13.56 -17.38 17.81
C ARG A 49 13.12 -16.03 17.25
N ILE A 50 12.83 -15.99 15.96
CA ILE A 50 12.35 -14.82 15.22
C ILE A 50 10.94 -15.12 14.75
N VAL A 51 9.98 -14.25 15.07
CA VAL A 51 8.56 -14.41 14.75
C VAL A 51 8.13 -13.29 13.83
N TYR A 52 7.72 -13.64 12.64
CA TYR A 52 7.10 -12.72 11.69
C TYR A 52 5.59 -12.68 11.88
N HIS A 53 5.00 -11.49 11.85
CA HIS A 53 3.57 -11.30 11.95
C HIS A 53 2.96 -10.82 10.64
N PHE A 54 1.90 -11.51 10.20
CA PHE A 54 1.09 -11.20 9.04
C PHE A 54 -0.40 -11.19 9.43
N GLY A 55 -0.81 -10.18 10.18
CA GLY A 55 -2.14 -10.11 10.79
C GLY A 55 -2.33 -11.19 11.86
N GLN A 56 -3.16 -12.19 11.58
CA GLN A 56 -3.39 -13.33 12.48
C GLN A 56 -2.48 -14.53 12.17
N GLN A 57 -1.65 -14.44 11.15
CA GLN A 57 -0.72 -15.51 10.76
C GLN A 57 0.69 -15.17 11.21
N GLU A 58 1.44 -16.21 11.54
CA GLU A 58 2.84 -16.09 11.96
C GLU A 58 3.72 -17.03 11.15
N GLU A 59 4.95 -16.59 10.91
CA GLU A 59 6.05 -17.43 10.43
C GLU A 59 7.17 -17.39 11.44
N VAL A 60 7.66 -18.56 11.81
CA VAL A 60 8.66 -18.68 12.90
C VAL A 60 9.95 -19.25 12.33
N ILE A 61 11.04 -18.55 12.60
CA ILE A 61 12.39 -19.04 12.43
C ILE A 61 12.91 -19.39 13.82
N ASP A 62 13.11 -20.67 14.09
CA ASP A 62 13.65 -21.20 15.33
C ASP A 62 14.83 -22.14 15.07
N GLY A 63 15.35 -22.76 16.13
CA GLY A 63 16.47 -23.67 16.02
C GLY A 63 16.26 -24.85 15.06
N SER A 64 15.04 -25.30 14.86
CA SER A 64 14.72 -26.37 13.91
C SER A 64 14.91 -25.92 12.47
N VAL A 65 14.54 -24.67 12.16
CA VAL A 65 14.75 -24.04 10.85
C VAL A 65 16.22 -23.67 10.69
N LEU A 66 16.81 -22.97 11.65
CA LEU A 66 18.18 -22.46 11.57
C LEU A 66 19.20 -23.57 11.49
N SER A 67 18.99 -24.72 12.14
CA SER A 67 19.91 -25.87 12.02
C SER A 67 20.12 -26.32 10.55
N GLY A 68 19.08 -26.20 9.72
CA GLY A 68 19.18 -26.50 8.28
C GLY A 68 19.79 -25.38 7.43
N TRP A 69 20.09 -24.22 8.03
CA TRP A 69 20.68 -23.07 7.35
C TRP A 69 22.17 -22.88 7.65
N LEU A 70 22.72 -23.66 8.62
CA LEU A 70 24.10 -23.52 9.03
C LEU A 70 25.05 -24.11 8.02
N LEU A 71 26.12 -23.40 7.77
CA LEU A 71 27.29 -23.82 6.99
C LEU A 71 28.49 -23.93 7.93
N VAL A 72 29.27 -25.00 7.74
CA VAL A 72 30.50 -25.23 8.52
C VAL A 72 31.68 -25.20 7.56
N ASP A 73 32.60 -24.30 7.82
CA ASP A 73 33.89 -24.30 7.16
C ASP A 73 34.83 -25.24 7.95
N GLU A 74 35.14 -26.39 7.37
CA GLU A 74 35.96 -27.43 8.00
C GLU A 74 37.43 -27.01 8.19
N GLU A 75 37.94 -26.06 7.41
CA GLU A 75 39.32 -25.58 7.56
C GLU A 75 39.47 -24.61 8.71
N THR A 76 38.54 -23.64 8.80
CA THR A 76 38.58 -22.59 9.80
C THR A 76 37.76 -22.91 11.07
N ASN A 77 36.97 -23.99 11.05
CA ASN A 77 36.01 -24.37 12.07
C ASN A 77 34.94 -23.30 12.37
N LYS A 78 34.72 -22.40 11.41
CA LYS A 78 33.70 -21.36 11.51
C LYS A 78 32.31 -21.87 11.11
N VAL A 79 31.31 -21.46 11.88
CA VAL A 79 29.89 -21.65 11.54
C VAL A 79 29.32 -20.33 11.07
N SER A 80 28.58 -20.37 9.96
CA SER A 80 27.85 -19.23 9.38
C SER A 80 26.47 -19.65 8.93
N VAL A 81 25.62 -18.67 8.58
CA VAL A 81 24.28 -18.92 8.03
C VAL A 81 24.31 -18.78 6.51
N SER A 82 23.63 -19.67 5.81
CA SER A 82 23.49 -19.65 4.36
C SER A 82 22.65 -18.45 3.90
N GLU A 83 23.25 -17.56 3.11
CA GLU A 83 22.53 -16.45 2.48
C GLU A 83 21.45 -16.95 1.51
N GLU A 84 21.69 -18.07 0.81
CA GLU A 84 20.72 -18.71 -0.06
C GLU A 84 19.46 -19.13 0.71
N LYS A 85 19.62 -19.64 1.94
CA LYS A 85 18.49 -20.04 2.79
C LYS A 85 17.71 -18.87 3.32
N ILE A 86 18.39 -17.77 3.65
CA ILE A 86 17.73 -16.49 3.99
C ILE A 86 16.94 -15.98 2.79
N ASP A 87 17.53 -16.00 1.59
CA ASP A 87 16.89 -15.61 0.35
C ASP A 87 15.64 -16.46 0.06
N ASP A 88 15.77 -17.78 0.08
CA ASP A 88 14.67 -18.73 -0.09
C ASP A 88 13.50 -18.44 0.86
N PHE A 89 13.81 -18.13 2.12
CA PHE A 89 12.79 -17.83 3.12
C PHE A 89 12.07 -16.52 2.82
N VAL A 90 12.79 -15.44 2.51
CA VAL A 90 12.18 -14.15 2.15
C VAL A 90 11.38 -14.25 0.86
N VAL A 91 11.85 -15.04 -0.13
CA VAL A 91 11.09 -15.35 -1.35
C VAL A 91 9.79 -16.10 -1.02
N MET A 92 9.85 -17.04 -0.09
CA MET A 92 8.65 -17.77 0.38
C MET A 92 7.66 -16.81 1.03
N LEU A 93 8.11 -15.90 1.91
CA LEU A 93 7.26 -14.89 2.53
C LEU A 93 6.56 -14.02 1.48
N ARG A 94 7.30 -13.50 0.50
CA ARG A 94 6.75 -12.73 -0.61
C ARG A 94 5.70 -13.49 -1.40
N LYS A 95 6.00 -14.73 -1.78
CA LYS A 95 5.05 -15.57 -2.53
C LYS A 95 3.77 -15.82 -1.75
N LYS A 96 3.85 -15.89 -0.43
CA LYS A 96 2.71 -16.17 0.45
C LYS A 96 1.90 -14.91 0.77
N TYR A 97 2.56 -13.80 1.06
CA TYR A 97 1.95 -12.63 1.68
C TYR A 97 1.85 -11.38 0.80
N ASP A 98 2.69 -11.22 -0.24
CA ASP A 98 2.52 -10.13 -1.18
C ASP A 98 1.22 -10.31 -1.96
N THR A 99 0.46 -9.23 -2.06
CA THR A 99 -0.81 -9.19 -2.79
C THR A 99 -0.81 -8.22 -3.97
N ILE A 100 0.20 -7.37 -4.08
CA ILE A 100 0.35 -6.44 -5.20
C ILE A 100 0.30 -7.19 -6.55
N PHE A 101 -0.35 -6.61 -7.54
CA PHE A 101 -0.56 -7.16 -8.89
C PHE A 101 -1.33 -8.49 -8.96
N ARG A 102 -1.96 -8.94 -7.87
CA ARG A 102 -2.83 -10.12 -7.90
C ARG A 102 -4.26 -9.73 -8.19
N SER A 103 -5.00 -10.62 -8.87
CA SER A 103 -6.45 -10.48 -9.03
C SER A 103 -7.17 -10.70 -7.69
N ARG A 104 -8.32 -10.05 -7.50
CA ARG A 104 -9.16 -10.17 -6.31
C ARG A 104 -10.61 -10.42 -6.70
N GLU A 105 -11.26 -11.28 -5.92
CA GLU A 105 -12.71 -11.38 -5.90
C GLU A 105 -13.29 -10.17 -5.17
N PHE A 106 -14.22 -9.49 -5.79
CA PHE A 106 -14.88 -8.32 -5.23
C PHE A 106 -16.40 -8.42 -5.33
N GLN A 107 -17.07 -8.27 -4.19
CA GLN A 107 -18.53 -8.20 -4.12
C GLN A 107 -18.97 -6.77 -4.35
N THR A 108 -19.56 -6.50 -5.49
CA THR A 108 -19.99 -5.16 -5.88
C THR A 108 -21.25 -4.71 -5.16
N SER A 109 -21.46 -3.39 -5.05
CA SER A 109 -22.72 -2.78 -4.57
C SER A 109 -23.94 -3.15 -5.44
N TYR A 110 -23.72 -3.71 -6.62
CA TYR A 110 -24.75 -4.22 -7.54
C TYR A 110 -25.11 -5.69 -7.28
N GLY A 111 -24.61 -6.30 -6.19
CA GLY A 111 -24.94 -7.67 -5.78
C GLY A 111 -24.27 -8.76 -6.61
N LYS A 112 -23.24 -8.43 -7.39
CA LYS A 112 -22.47 -9.40 -8.19
C LYS A 112 -21.04 -9.51 -7.67
N THR A 113 -20.51 -10.73 -7.63
CA THR A 113 -19.08 -10.97 -7.39
C THR A 113 -18.38 -10.97 -8.74
N ILE A 114 -17.30 -10.20 -8.83
CA ILE A 114 -16.45 -10.10 -10.02
C ILE A 114 -15.00 -10.29 -9.64
N THR A 115 -14.19 -10.72 -10.60
CA THR A 115 -12.73 -10.73 -10.44
C THR A 115 -12.17 -9.41 -10.98
N ILE A 116 -11.44 -8.68 -10.16
CA ILE A 116 -10.75 -7.46 -10.56
C ILE A 116 -9.28 -7.79 -10.80
N GLU A 117 -8.82 -7.47 -11.99
CA GLU A 117 -7.44 -7.56 -12.40
C GLU A 117 -6.83 -6.17 -12.57
N GLY A 118 -5.51 -6.05 -12.39
CA GLY A 118 -4.79 -4.79 -12.55
C GLY A 118 -4.79 -3.89 -11.32
N GLY A 119 -4.17 -2.73 -11.49
CA GLY A 119 -3.85 -1.83 -10.39
C GLY A 119 -2.56 -2.24 -9.65
N ASP A 120 -2.15 -1.39 -8.75
CA ASP A 120 -0.90 -1.52 -8.00
C ASP A 120 -1.13 -1.50 -6.48
N TYR A 121 -2.37 -1.70 -6.03
CA TYR A 121 -2.69 -1.81 -4.61
C TYR A 121 -2.29 -3.18 -4.06
N GLY A 122 -1.83 -3.22 -2.81
CA GLY A 122 -1.56 -4.46 -2.10
C GLY A 122 -0.32 -4.41 -1.22
N TRP A 123 -0.07 -5.49 -0.50
CA TRP A 123 1.18 -5.70 0.22
C TRP A 123 2.31 -5.93 -0.76
N TRP A 124 3.40 -5.17 -0.61
CA TRP A 124 4.60 -5.29 -1.42
C TRP A 124 5.84 -5.19 -0.53
N MET A 125 6.42 -6.36 -0.25
CA MET A 125 7.61 -6.47 0.59
C MET A 125 8.84 -5.88 -0.10
N ASN A 126 9.63 -5.11 0.64
CA ASN A 126 10.96 -4.68 0.23
C ASN A 126 11.95 -5.83 0.43
N TYR A 127 12.01 -6.68 -0.57
CA TYR A 127 12.80 -7.91 -0.56
C TYR A 127 14.25 -7.71 -0.12
N SER A 128 14.96 -6.78 -0.74
CA SER A 128 16.39 -6.60 -0.49
C SER A 128 16.66 -6.11 0.93
N GLN A 129 15.84 -5.17 1.41
CA GLN A 129 16.01 -4.64 2.76
C GLN A 129 15.57 -5.64 3.82
N GLU A 130 14.55 -6.44 3.54
CA GLU A 130 14.11 -7.50 4.45
C GLU A 130 15.17 -8.59 4.59
N GLN A 131 15.78 -9.01 3.48
CA GLN A 131 16.86 -9.99 3.46
C GLN A 131 18.06 -9.50 4.27
N GLU A 132 18.49 -8.24 4.07
CA GLU A 132 19.60 -7.63 4.79
C GLU A 132 19.33 -7.58 6.30
N GLN A 133 18.16 -7.08 6.70
CA GLN A 133 17.81 -6.98 8.11
C GLN A 133 17.64 -8.33 8.79
N LEU A 134 17.09 -9.34 8.11
CA LEU A 134 16.98 -10.68 8.67
C LEU A 134 18.37 -11.30 8.86
N LYS A 135 19.28 -11.11 7.89
CA LYS A 135 20.66 -11.56 7.99
C LYS A 135 21.36 -10.91 9.20
N GLU A 136 21.30 -9.60 9.31
CA GLU A 136 21.89 -8.86 10.44
C GLU A 136 21.35 -9.34 11.78
N MET A 137 20.05 -9.54 11.90
CA MET A 137 19.40 -10.02 13.12
C MET A 137 19.92 -11.40 13.54
N ILE A 138 20.07 -12.32 12.57
CA ILE A 138 20.60 -13.67 12.83
C ILE A 138 22.08 -13.60 13.20
N GLU A 139 22.91 -12.85 12.45
CA GLU A 139 24.35 -12.71 12.72
C GLU A 139 24.66 -12.07 14.07
N ASN A 140 23.81 -11.12 14.51
CA ASN A 140 23.93 -10.47 15.81
C ASN A 140 23.40 -11.34 16.97
N GLY A 141 22.78 -12.48 16.70
CA GLY A 141 22.20 -13.35 17.72
C GLY A 141 20.92 -12.78 18.36
N GLU A 142 20.13 -12.04 17.59
CA GLU A 142 18.94 -11.34 18.08
C GLU A 142 17.68 -12.18 17.87
N SER A 143 16.91 -12.39 18.95
CA SER A 143 15.57 -12.96 18.92
C SER A 143 14.52 -11.88 19.05
N GLY A 144 13.33 -12.08 18.49
CA GLY A 144 12.23 -11.13 18.65
C GLY A 144 11.12 -11.30 17.64
N GLU A 145 10.14 -10.43 17.78
CA GLU A 145 9.01 -10.30 16.87
C GLU A 145 9.30 -9.22 15.83
N ARG A 146 8.85 -9.43 14.58
CA ARG A 146 9.03 -8.45 13.54
C ARG A 146 7.89 -8.44 12.52
N ILE A 147 7.74 -7.29 11.89
CA ILE A 147 6.93 -7.09 10.69
C ILE A 147 7.93 -6.87 9.55
N PRO A 148 7.75 -7.52 8.38
CA PRO A 148 8.63 -7.30 7.24
C PRO A 148 8.72 -5.83 6.82
N VAL A 149 9.80 -5.48 6.17
CA VAL A 149 9.95 -4.17 5.52
C VAL A 149 9.14 -4.16 4.23
N TYR A 150 8.34 -3.13 4.02
CA TYR A 150 7.47 -2.99 2.85
C TYR A 150 7.78 -1.73 2.06
N TYR A 151 7.70 -1.82 0.72
CA TYR A 151 7.55 -0.66 -0.16
C TYR A 151 6.15 -0.08 -0.04
N GLN A 152 5.15 -0.96 0.09
CA GLN A 152 3.74 -0.60 0.19
C GLN A 152 3.00 -1.57 1.11
N THR A 153 2.10 -1.02 1.90
CA THR A 153 1.19 -1.79 2.77
C THR A 153 -0.25 -1.71 2.25
N ALA A 154 -1.07 -2.69 2.62
CA ALA A 154 -2.50 -2.69 2.37
C ALA A 154 -3.30 -2.56 3.67
N ALA A 155 -4.63 -2.44 3.58
CA ALA A 155 -5.48 -2.21 4.73
C ALA A 155 -5.51 -3.40 5.70
N VAL A 156 -5.56 -4.62 5.17
CA VAL A 156 -5.57 -5.87 5.95
C VAL A 156 -4.77 -6.95 5.22
N TYR A 157 -4.36 -8.00 5.93
CA TYR A 157 -3.78 -9.19 5.29
C TYR A 157 -4.88 -10.10 4.72
N GLY A 158 -4.55 -10.83 3.66
CA GLY A 158 -5.44 -11.80 3.04
C GLY A 158 -5.88 -11.41 1.62
N SER A 159 -6.82 -12.17 1.07
CA SER A 159 -7.28 -12.01 -0.32
C SER A 159 -8.10 -10.74 -0.56
N GLN A 160 -8.73 -10.21 0.49
CA GLN A 160 -9.47 -8.94 0.47
C GLN A 160 -8.68 -7.85 1.17
N ASP A 161 -7.45 -7.66 0.75
CA ASP A 161 -6.48 -6.75 1.37
C ASP A 161 -6.90 -5.27 1.36
N TYR A 162 -7.89 -4.91 0.57
CA TYR A 162 -8.54 -3.59 0.56
C TYR A 162 -9.41 -3.32 1.81
N GLY A 163 -9.69 -4.35 2.62
CA GLY A 163 -10.46 -4.21 3.87
C GLY A 163 -11.91 -3.78 3.65
N ASN A 164 -12.44 -2.98 4.58
CA ASN A 164 -13.84 -2.55 4.60
C ASN A 164 -14.02 -1.01 4.51
N THR A 165 -12.93 -0.29 4.23
CA THR A 165 -12.96 1.16 3.93
C THR A 165 -12.32 1.37 2.57
N TYR A 166 -13.14 1.68 1.55
CA TYR A 166 -12.70 1.78 0.17
C TYR A 166 -13.65 2.64 -0.67
N ILE A 167 -13.16 3.11 -1.80
CA ILE A 167 -13.94 3.76 -2.84
C ILE A 167 -14.22 2.72 -3.93
N GLU A 168 -15.49 2.44 -4.21
CA GLU A 168 -15.95 1.60 -5.30
C GLU A 168 -16.38 2.45 -6.48
N ILE A 169 -15.80 2.21 -7.66
CA ILE A 169 -16.04 2.98 -8.89
C ILE A 169 -16.53 2.05 -9.99
N ASN A 170 -17.82 2.10 -10.29
CA ASN A 170 -18.38 1.41 -11.45
C ASN A 170 -18.30 2.32 -12.69
N LEU A 171 -17.35 2.02 -13.57
CA LEU A 171 -17.09 2.79 -14.79
C LEU A 171 -18.19 2.64 -15.87
N THR A 172 -18.97 1.56 -15.82
CA THR A 172 -20.13 1.36 -16.69
C THR A 172 -21.31 2.23 -16.27
N ALA A 173 -21.63 2.20 -14.97
CA ALA A 173 -22.73 2.98 -14.40
C ALA A 173 -22.39 4.47 -14.26
N GLN A 174 -21.11 4.83 -14.27
CA GLN A 174 -20.60 6.17 -13.93
C GLN A 174 -21.04 6.58 -12.53
N HIS A 175 -21.01 5.61 -11.59
CA HIS A 175 -21.45 5.77 -10.21
C HIS A 175 -20.41 5.27 -9.24
N LEU A 176 -20.18 6.04 -8.17
CA LEU A 176 -19.21 5.82 -7.10
C LEU A 176 -19.91 5.60 -5.77
N PHE A 177 -19.39 4.66 -4.98
CA PHE A 177 -19.74 4.48 -3.58
C PHE A 177 -18.49 4.63 -2.70
N LEU A 178 -18.64 5.27 -1.54
CA LEU A 178 -17.66 5.24 -0.47
C LEU A 178 -18.18 4.35 0.65
N TYR A 179 -17.39 3.36 1.02
CA TYR A 179 -17.58 2.55 2.22
C TYR A 179 -16.56 2.96 3.29
N VAL A 180 -17.02 3.11 4.52
CA VAL A 180 -16.18 3.37 5.69
C VAL A 180 -16.56 2.36 6.76
N ASN A 181 -15.60 1.53 7.17
CA ASN A 181 -15.82 0.43 8.13
C ASN A 181 -16.97 -0.53 7.74
N GLY A 182 -17.16 -0.76 6.43
CA GLY A 182 -18.21 -1.63 5.91
C GLY A 182 -19.57 -0.99 5.72
N GLU A 183 -19.75 0.26 6.11
CA GLU A 183 -20.98 1.02 5.93
C GLU A 183 -20.89 1.97 4.73
N LYS A 184 -21.93 1.99 3.88
CA LYS A 184 -22.02 2.95 2.78
C LYS A 184 -22.18 4.36 3.35
N LYS A 185 -21.18 5.21 3.16
CA LYS A 185 -21.12 6.57 3.69
C LYS A 185 -21.68 7.61 2.74
N MET A 186 -21.32 7.47 1.45
CA MET A 186 -21.81 8.36 0.39
C MET A 186 -21.85 7.64 -0.95
N GLU A 187 -22.54 8.27 -1.89
CA GLU A 187 -22.56 7.88 -3.30
C GLU A 187 -22.62 9.13 -4.18
N SER A 188 -22.15 8.99 -5.42
CA SER A 188 -22.12 10.09 -6.39
C SER A 188 -22.03 9.57 -7.81
N GLU A 189 -22.72 10.19 -8.73
CA GLU A 189 -22.40 10.13 -10.14
C GLU A 189 -21.11 10.89 -10.43
N PHE A 190 -20.43 10.47 -11.50
CA PHE A 190 -19.20 11.11 -11.97
C PHE A 190 -19.12 11.08 -13.50
N VAL A 191 -18.05 11.65 -14.04
CA VAL A 191 -17.67 11.49 -15.45
C VAL A 191 -16.22 11.01 -15.51
N SER A 192 -16.01 9.79 -16.00
CA SER A 192 -14.67 9.20 -16.18
C SER A 192 -13.98 9.67 -17.44
N GLY A 193 -12.86 9.02 -17.77
CA GLY A 193 -12.08 9.26 -18.98
C GLY A 193 -12.86 9.08 -20.28
N ASN A 194 -12.47 9.81 -21.32
CA ASN A 194 -13.15 9.86 -22.62
C ASN A 194 -12.86 8.61 -23.46
N ALA A 195 -13.82 7.69 -23.52
CA ALA A 195 -13.69 6.44 -24.25
C ALA A 195 -13.47 6.64 -25.77
N ALA A 196 -14.16 7.61 -26.40
CA ALA A 196 -14.00 7.87 -27.82
C ALA A 196 -12.59 8.35 -28.21
N ARG A 197 -11.83 8.89 -27.25
CA ARG A 197 -10.46 9.38 -27.43
C ARG A 197 -9.40 8.45 -26.89
N GLY A 198 -9.79 7.28 -26.32
CA GLY A 198 -8.87 6.33 -25.71
C GLY A 198 -8.26 6.82 -24.38
N PHE A 199 -8.96 7.70 -23.68
CA PHE A 199 -8.55 8.21 -22.36
C PHE A 199 -9.33 7.51 -21.24
N ASP A 200 -9.64 6.24 -21.42
CA ASP A 200 -10.40 5.47 -20.42
C ASP A 200 -9.74 5.51 -19.05
N THR A 201 -10.55 5.63 -18.00
CA THR A 201 -10.09 5.37 -16.65
C THR A 201 -9.81 3.88 -16.51
N PRO A 202 -8.60 3.43 -16.15
CA PRO A 202 -8.29 2.01 -16.14
C PRO A 202 -8.95 1.29 -14.95
N ALA A 203 -9.50 0.11 -15.23
CA ALA A 203 -9.95 -0.81 -14.18
C ALA A 203 -8.76 -1.33 -13.37
N GLY A 204 -9.02 -1.71 -12.12
CA GLY A 204 -7.99 -2.21 -11.19
C GLY A 204 -8.23 -1.75 -9.76
N ILE A 205 -7.36 -2.19 -8.85
CA ILE A 205 -7.35 -1.71 -7.47
C ILE A 205 -6.11 -0.86 -7.25
N TYR A 206 -6.33 0.36 -6.81
CA TYR A 206 -5.32 1.39 -6.59
C TYR A 206 -5.40 1.91 -5.15
N GLY A 207 -4.46 2.72 -4.72
CA GLY A 207 -4.51 3.45 -3.46
C GLY A 207 -4.46 4.95 -3.67
N ILE A 208 -5.19 5.73 -2.87
CA ILE A 208 -5.01 7.19 -2.86
C ILE A 208 -3.56 7.51 -2.53
N THR A 209 -2.87 8.15 -3.47
CA THR A 209 -1.44 8.44 -3.35
C THR A 209 -1.16 9.59 -2.38
N TYR A 210 -1.94 10.65 -2.50
CA TYR A 210 -1.96 11.81 -1.59
C TYR A 210 -3.27 12.58 -1.77
N LYS A 211 -3.45 13.66 -1.00
CA LYS A 211 -4.57 14.58 -1.16
C LYS A 211 -4.05 16.01 -1.18
N GLU A 212 -4.61 16.82 -2.06
CA GLU A 212 -4.23 18.23 -2.18
C GLU A 212 -5.46 19.10 -2.36
N GLN A 213 -5.49 20.25 -1.68
CA GLN A 213 -6.49 21.28 -1.90
C GLN A 213 -5.93 22.37 -2.79
N ASP A 214 -6.82 22.94 -3.62
CA ASP A 214 -6.49 24.04 -4.52
C ASP A 214 -5.31 23.69 -5.46
N ALA A 215 -5.37 22.46 -6.00
CA ALA A 215 -4.35 21.95 -6.91
C ALA A 215 -4.52 22.51 -8.34
N MET A 216 -3.42 22.54 -9.09
CA MET A 216 -3.42 22.85 -10.51
C MET A 216 -3.13 21.57 -11.30
N LEU A 217 -4.11 21.06 -12.03
CA LEU A 217 -3.92 19.92 -12.91
C LEU A 217 -3.33 20.40 -14.23
N VAL A 218 -2.11 19.98 -14.52
CA VAL A 218 -1.36 20.39 -15.72
C VAL A 218 -1.27 19.19 -16.66
N GLY A 219 -1.70 19.39 -17.89
CA GLY A 219 -1.54 18.44 -19.00
C GLY A 219 -0.89 19.12 -20.20
N GLU A 220 -0.73 18.38 -21.30
CA GLU A 220 -0.03 18.86 -22.49
C GLU A 220 -0.60 20.19 -23.03
N ASN A 221 -1.94 20.36 -22.94
CA ASN A 221 -2.66 21.49 -23.54
C ASN A 221 -3.67 22.15 -22.57
N TYR A 222 -3.53 21.92 -21.26
CA TYR A 222 -4.43 22.51 -20.27
C TYR A 222 -3.76 22.73 -18.92
N GLU A 223 -4.23 23.76 -18.23
CA GLU A 223 -4.01 24.02 -16.82
C GLU A 223 -5.39 24.21 -16.19
N THR A 224 -5.81 23.27 -15.34
CA THR A 224 -7.15 23.27 -14.76
C THR A 224 -7.03 23.29 -13.23
N PRO A 225 -7.51 24.35 -12.59
CA PRO A 225 -7.55 24.44 -11.15
C PRO A 225 -8.71 23.60 -10.60
N VAL A 226 -8.42 22.79 -9.54
CA VAL A 226 -9.42 22.00 -8.82
C VAL A 226 -9.29 22.26 -7.31
N SER A 227 -10.40 22.18 -6.60
CA SER A 227 -10.42 22.43 -5.14
C SER A 227 -10.00 21.22 -4.33
N TYR A 228 -10.26 20.02 -4.83
CA TYR A 228 -10.00 18.76 -4.14
C TYR A 228 -9.39 17.76 -5.12
N TRP A 229 -8.11 17.46 -4.94
CA TRP A 229 -7.37 16.53 -5.76
C TRP A 229 -6.98 15.29 -4.98
N MET A 230 -7.32 14.11 -5.49
CA MET A 230 -7.14 12.81 -4.86
C MET A 230 -6.62 11.81 -5.92
N PRO A 231 -5.31 11.85 -6.27
CA PRO A 231 -4.73 10.94 -7.26
C PRO A 231 -4.64 9.52 -6.71
N PHE A 232 -4.84 8.54 -7.62
CA PHE A 232 -4.75 7.11 -7.28
C PHE A 232 -3.96 6.27 -8.31
N ASN A 233 -3.79 6.78 -9.54
CA ASN A 233 -3.01 6.07 -10.57
C ASN A 233 -2.22 7.08 -11.41
N GLY A 234 -0.97 7.34 -11.04
CA GLY A 234 -0.14 8.35 -11.68
C GLY A 234 -0.82 9.72 -11.67
N ASN A 235 -1.15 10.23 -12.86
CA ASN A 235 -1.86 11.51 -13.03
C ASN A 235 -3.39 11.35 -13.10
N ILE A 236 -3.91 10.17 -12.82
CA ILE A 236 -5.34 9.91 -12.75
C ILE A 236 -5.80 9.99 -11.29
N GLY A 237 -6.84 10.75 -11.04
CA GLY A 237 -7.39 10.93 -9.70
C GLY A 237 -8.86 11.34 -9.71
N LEU A 238 -9.43 11.41 -8.51
CA LEU A 238 -10.76 11.97 -8.29
C LEU A 238 -10.62 13.46 -7.97
N HIS A 239 -11.50 14.29 -8.54
CA HIS A 239 -11.51 15.72 -8.29
C HIS A 239 -12.85 16.37 -8.61
N ASP A 240 -13.10 17.54 -8.06
CA ASP A 240 -14.24 18.37 -8.45
C ASP A 240 -14.10 18.90 -9.87
N ALA A 241 -15.22 19.03 -10.56
CA ALA A 241 -15.30 19.56 -11.93
C ALA A 241 -16.41 20.61 -12.05
N ILE A 242 -16.15 21.80 -11.51
CA ILE A 242 -17.11 22.91 -11.45
C ILE A 242 -17.54 23.43 -12.84
N TRP A 243 -16.75 23.14 -13.88
CA TRP A 243 -17.05 23.48 -15.28
C TRP A 243 -18.06 22.56 -15.95
N ARG A 244 -18.45 21.43 -15.29
CA ARG A 244 -19.47 20.52 -15.81
C ARG A 244 -20.84 20.91 -15.29
N ASP A 245 -21.85 20.77 -16.15
CA ASP A 245 -23.24 21.02 -15.80
C ASP A 245 -23.93 19.75 -15.30
N SER A 246 -23.44 18.57 -15.71
CA SER A 246 -24.03 17.28 -15.36
C SER A 246 -22.99 16.16 -15.27
N PHE A 247 -23.36 15.10 -14.56
CA PHE A 247 -22.57 13.91 -14.32
C PHE A 247 -23.41 12.65 -14.52
N GLY A 248 -22.76 11.52 -14.74
CA GLY A 248 -23.41 10.22 -14.92
C GLY A 248 -23.68 9.85 -16.37
N ALA A 249 -24.53 8.85 -16.57
CA ALA A 249 -24.96 8.31 -17.85
C ALA A 249 -23.80 8.03 -18.84
N ASP A 250 -23.99 8.35 -20.11
CA ASP A 250 -23.03 8.09 -21.17
C ASP A 250 -22.13 9.28 -21.56
N ILE A 251 -22.08 10.32 -20.70
CA ILE A 251 -21.28 11.54 -20.93
C ILE A 251 -19.82 11.20 -21.23
N TYR A 252 -19.25 10.24 -20.51
CA TYR A 252 -17.85 9.83 -20.66
C TYR A 252 -17.52 9.29 -22.06
N LYS A 253 -18.50 8.73 -22.77
CA LYS A 253 -18.29 8.15 -24.10
C LYS A 253 -17.80 9.17 -25.13
N LYS A 254 -18.22 10.44 -25.02
CA LYS A 254 -17.90 11.51 -25.98
C LYS A 254 -17.29 12.75 -25.34
N SER A 255 -17.66 13.04 -24.09
CA SER A 255 -17.26 14.25 -23.34
C SER A 255 -16.62 13.92 -21.99
N GLY A 256 -15.90 12.80 -21.92
CA GLY A 256 -15.14 12.40 -20.73
C GLY A 256 -13.90 13.25 -20.47
N SER A 257 -13.21 12.94 -19.40
CA SER A 257 -11.94 13.55 -18.98
C SER A 257 -10.73 12.96 -19.75
N HIS A 258 -9.52 13.28 -19.34
CA HIS A 258 -8.28 12.64 -19.80
C HIS A 258 -7.88 11.42 -18.94
N GLY A 259 -8.85 10.78 -18.28
CA GLY A 259 -8.66 9.61 -17.42
C GLY A 259 -9.12 9.83 -15.98
N CYS A 260 -9.17 11.06 -15.50
CA CYS A 260 -9.63 11.40 -14.15
C CYS A 260 -11.13 11.14 -13.95
N VAL A 261 -11.52 10.96 -12.70
CA VAL A 261 -12.92 10.84 -12.26
C VAL A 261 -13.40 12.21 -11.82
N ASN A 262 -14.16 12.87 -12.70
CA ASN A 262 -14.74 14.18 -12.46
C ASN A 262 -16.01 14.07 -11.60
N MET A 263 -16.08 14.75 -10.48
CA MET A 263 -17.17 14.70 -9.51
C MET A 263 -17.88 16.05 -9.36
N PRO A 264 -19.16 16.05 -8.95
CA PRO A 264 -19.81 17.25 -8.44
C PRO A 264 -19.00 17.86 -7.28
N TYR A 265 -18.96 19.20 -7.22
CA TYR A 265 -18.13 19.90 -6.23
C TYR A 265 -18.36 19.47 -4.78
N LEU A 266 -19.62 19.43 -4.33
CA LEU A 266 -19.95 19.04 -2.97
C LEU A 266 -19.63 17.59 -2.66
N LYS A 267 -19.75 16.70 -3.66
CA LYS A 267 -19.42 15.28 -3.51
C LYS A 267 -17.90 15.05 -3.44
N ALA A 268 -17.13 15.77 -4.24
CA ALA A 268 -15.66 15.75 -4.14
C ALA A 268 -15.17 16.30 -2.79
N LYS A 269 -15.82 17.36 -2.29
CA LYS A 269 -15.56 17.93 -0.96
C LYS A 269 -15.84 16.92 0.16
N GLU A 270 -17.00 16.26 0.11
CA GLU A 270 -17.42 15.22 1.06
C GLU A 270 -16.40 14.06 1.05
N LEU A 271 -16.12 13.49 -0.13
CA LEU A 271 -15.16 12.41 -0.30
C LEU A 271 -13.78 12.77 0.24
N TYR A 272 -13.29 13.98 -0.08
CA TYR A 272 -12.01 14.46 0.39
C TYR A 272 -11.92 14.50 1.92
N GLY A 273 -13.02 14.82 2.61
CA GLY A 273 -13.09 14.85 4.06
C GLY A 273 -13.00 13.47 4.71
N GLU A 274 -13.50 12.45 4.05
CA GLU A 274 -13.68 11.10 4.61
C GLU A 274 -12.49 10.15 4.35
N ILE A 275 -11.68 10.39 3.32
CA ILE A 275 -10.62 9.48 2.90
C ILE A 275 -9.23 9.95 3.33
N ALA A 276 -8.26 9.03 3.31
CA ALA A 276 -6.85 9.28 3.60
C ALA A 276 -5.95 8.74 2.48
N LYS A 277 -4.65 9.10 2.52
CA LYS A 277 -3.63 8.41 1.73
C LYS A 277 -3.69 6.91 2.01
N GLY A 278 -3.61 6.10 0.95
CA GLY A 278 -3.68 4.65 1.02
C GLY A 278 -5.11 4.09 1.00
N THR A 279 -6.17 4.92 1.07
CA THR A 279 -7.54 4.43 0.89
C THR A 279 -7.67 3.71 -0.44
N PRO A 280 -8.12 2.45 -0.49
CA PRO A 280 -8.30 1.69 -1.71
C PRO A 280 -9.32 2.32 -2.65
N VAL A 281 -8.99 2.31 -3.95
CA VAL A 281 -9.86 2.74 -5.07
C VAL A 281 -10.06 1.56 -5.99
N ILE A 282 -11.26 1.02 -6.05
CA ILE A 282 -11.62 -0.19 -6.77
C ILE A 282 -12.41 0.22 -8.01
N CYS A 283 -11.75 0.20 -9.19
CA CYS A 283 -12.34 0.57 -10.46
C CYS A 283 -12.68 -0.66 -11.29
N TYR A 284 -13.89 -0.75 -11.81
CA TYR A 284 -14.32 -1.88 -12.63
C TYR A 284 -15.38 -1.50 -13.66
N TYR A 285 -15.52 -2.35 -14.68
CA TYR A 285 -16.65 -2.34 -15.61
C TYR A 285 -17.60 -3.48 -15.25
N LEU A 286 -18.90 -3.22 -15.33
CA LEU A 286 -19.94 -4.21 -15.05
C LEU A 286 -21.11 -4.02 -16.00
N ASP A 287 -21.17 -4.82 -17.06
CA ASP A 287 -22.22 -4.80 -18.07
C ASP A 287 -23.61 -4.97 -17.45
N GLY A 288 -24.58 -4.23 -17.97
CA GLY A 288 -25.97 -4.25 -17.48
C GLY A 288 -26.18 -3.37 -16.23
N THR A 289 -25.24 -2.49 -15.92
CA THR A 289 -25.40 -1.45 -14.89
C THR A 289 -25.38 -0.04 -15.48
N GLU A 290 -25.45 0.08 -16.81
CA GLU A 290 -25.53 1.35 -17.51
C GLU A 290 -26.71 2.17 -16.97
N SER A 291 -26.48 3.45 -16.65
CA SER A 291 -27.51 4.39 -16.26
C SER A 291 -27.76 5.37 -17.42
N GLU A 292 -29.03 5.69 -17.68
CA GLU A 292 -29.42 6.77 -18.58
C GLU A 292 -29.65 8.09 -17.83
N GLU A 293 -29.65 8.03 -16.49
CA GLU A 293 -29.90 9.19 -15.63
C GLU A 293 -28.63 10.04 -15.47
N THR A 294 -28.82 11.35 -15.50
CA THR A 294 -27.77 12.31 -15.13
C THR A 294 -28.25 13.16 -13.96
N ILE A 295 -27.29 13.60 -13.13
CA ILE A 295 -27.55 14.63 -12.12
C ILE A 295 -26.98 15.97 -12.60
N SER A 296 -27.66 17.06 -12.28
CA SER A 296 -27.22 18.41 -12.60
C SER A 296 -26.46 19.02 -11.43
N GLN A 297 -25.37 19.72 -11.75
CA GLN A 297 -24.68 20.58 -10.80
C GLN A 297 -25.32 21.96 -10.81
N LEU A 298 -26.07 22.28 -9.77
CA LEU A 298 -26.81 23.53 -9.66
C LEU A 298 -25.87 24.75 -9.55
N ASP A 299 -26.34 25.93 -10.01
CA ASP A 299 -25.56 27.17 -9.92
C ASP A 299 -25.17 27.52 -8.49
N ALA A 300 -26.04 27.22 -7.51
CA ALA A 300 -25.70 27.37 -6.09
C ALA A 300 -24.54 26.46 -5.64
N GLU A 301 -24.44 25.22 -6.14
CA GLU A 301 -23.31 24.31 -5.82
C GLU A 301 -22.01 24.78 -6.46
N LYS A 302 -22.06 25.27 -7.71
CA LYS A 302 -20.91 25.86 -8.40
C LYS A 302 -20.44 27.12 -7.68
N ALA A 303 -21.35 27.98 -7.25
CA ALA A 303 -21.06 29.17 -6.46
C ALA A 303 -20.44 28.82 -5.10
N GLN A 304 -20.81 27.68 -4.51
CA GLN A 304 -20.23 27.23 -3.25
C GLN A 304 -18.71 27.04 -3.34
N ALA A 305 -18.19 26.61 -4.48
CA ALA A 305 -16.74 26.54 -4.71
C ALA A 305 -16.06 27.91 -4.60
N VAL A 306 -16.71 28.97 -5.08
CA VAL A 306 -16.24 30.38 -4.96
C VAL A 306 -16.26 30.80 -3.49
N VAL A 307 -17.42 30.58 -2.81
CA VAL A 307 -17.61 30.95 -1.40
C VAL A 307 -16.56 30.27 -0.50
N ASP A 308 -16.34 28.98 -0.69
CA ASP A 308 -15.35 28.20 0.09
C ASP A 308 -13.90 28.67 -0.20
N SER A 309 -13.58 29.00 -1.45
CA SER A 309 -12.26 29.52 -1.81
C SER A 309 -11.99 30.89 -1.18
N ILE A 310 -12.99 31.76 -1.15
CA ILE A 310 -12.89 33.06 -0.46
C ILE A 310 -12.71 32.87 1.05
N ALA A 311 -13.48 31.97 1.67
CA ALA A 311 -13.38 31.67 3.09
C ALA A 311 -11.99 31.13 3.50
N LYS A 312 -11.32 30.37 2.62
CA LYS A 312 -9.97 29.85 2.85
C LYS A 312 -8.87 30.91 2.86
N ILE A 313 -9.12 32.14 2.41
CA ILE A 313 -8.15 33.24 2.46
C ILE A 313 -7.76 33.51 3.91
N GLY A 314 -8.76 33.61 4.81
CA GLY A 314 -8.55 33.87 6.22
C GLY A 314 -7.88 35.22 6.47
N THR A 315 -7.03 35.31 7.49
CA THR A 315 -6.22 36.52 7.76
C THR A 315 -5.18 36.72 6.66
N VAL A 316 -5.18 37.91 6.05
CA VAL A 316 -4.27 38.21 4.93
C VAL A 316 -2.84 38.42 5.42
N THR A 317 -1.92 37.69 4.82
CA THR A 317 -0.46 37.77 5.04
C THR A 317 0.28 37.86 3.69
N LYS A 318 1.61 38.01 3.73
CA LYS A 318 2.43 37.99 2.50
C LYS A 318 2.31 36.68 1.69
N ASP A 319 1.92 35.56 2.35
CA ASP A 319 1.79 34.25 1.74
C ASP A 319 0.37 34.00 1.17
N SER A 320 -0.57 34.95 1.37
CA SER A 320 -1.96 34.79 0.92
C SER A 320 -2.18 34.97 -0.59
N LYS A 321 -1.13 35.33 -1.36
CA LYS A 321 -1.20 35.63 -2.80
C LYS A 321 -1.96 34.56 -3.58
N LYS A 322 -1.52 33.32 -3.50
CA LYS A 322 -2.10 32.20 -4.25
C LYS A 322 -3.57 31.95 -3.91
N LYS A 323 -3.95 32.07 -2.64
CA LYS A 323 -5.34 31.88 -2.20
C LYS A 323 -6.25 32.98 -2.76
N ILE A 324 -5.82 34.23 -2.71
CA ILE A 324 -6.55 35.39 -3.25
C ILE A 324 -6.70 35.27 -4.77
N GLU A 325 -5.63 34.97 -5.50
CA GLU A 325 -5.64 34.80 -6.95
C GLU A 325 -6.59 33.66 -7.35
N ARG A 326 -6.56 32.53 -6.61
CA ARG A 326 -7.45 31.41 -6.84
C ARG A 326 -8.93 31.78 -6.63
N ALA A 327 -9.25 32.45 -5.53
CA ALA A 327 -10.62 32.89 -5.26
C ALA A 327 -11.12 33.88 -6.32
N ARG A 328 -10.27 34.82 -6.74
CA ARG A 328 -10.58 35.78 -7.82
C ARG A 328 -10.82 35.08 -9.14
N GLN A 329 -10.00 34.10 -9.50
CA GLN A 329 -10.17 33.34 -10.73
C GLN A 329 -11.53 32.61 -10.74
N LEU A 330 -11.84 31.83 -9.67
CA LEU A 330 -13.11 31.13 -9.55
C LEU A 330 -14.34 32.07 -9.66
N TYR A 331 -14.25 33.27 -9.03
CA TYR A 331 -15.30 34.27 -9.13
C TYR A 331 -15.45 34.80 -10.56
N ASN A 332 -14.35 35.05 -11.26
CA ASN A 332 -14.38 35.55 -12.63
C ASN A 332 -14.89 34.51 -13.63
N ASP A 333 -14.60 33.23 -13.40
CA ASP A 333 -15.04 32.11 -14.24
C ASP A 333 -16.52 31.75 -13.99
N ALA A 334 -17.10 32.20 -12.88
CA ALA A 334 -18.52 31.99 -12.58
C ALA A 334 -19.43 32.84 -13.48
N SER A 335 -20.58 32.26 -13.91
CA SER A 335 -21.61 32.97 -14.67
C SER A 335 -22.28 34.08 -13.84
N ALA A 336 -23.07 34.94 -14.49
CA ALA A 336 -23.82 35.98 -13.78
C ALA A 336 -24.77 35.39 -12.75
N GLU A 337 -25.48 34.33 -13.13
CA GLU A 337 -26.42 33.60 -12.27
C GLU A 337 -25.71 32.97 -11.09
N GLN A 338 -24.55 32.35 -11.30
CA GLN A 338 -23.73 31.75 -10.22
C GLN A 338 -23.23 32.80 -9.23
N ARG A 339 -22.82 33.99 -9.71
CA ARG A 339 -22.35 35.08 -8.86
C ARG A 339 -23.43 35.59 -7.89
N GLU A 340 -24.72 35.47 -8.22
CA GLU A 340 -25.81 35.86 -7.33
C GLU A 340 -25.83 35.04 -6.05
N TYR A 341 -25.30 33.79 -6.07
CA TYR A 341 -25.18 32.91 -4.92
C TYR A 341 -23.87 33.08 -4.12
N VAL A 342 -22.95 33.96 -4.54
CA VAL A 342 -21.69 34.19 -3.81
C VAL A 342 -21.91 35.19 -2.69
N THR A 343 -22.08 34.66 -1.48
CA THR A 343 -22.50 35.46 -0.30
C THR A 343 -21.35 36.23 0.38
N ASN A 344 -20.11 35.98 0.03
CA ASN A 344 -18.93 36.56 0.71
C ASN A 344 -17.98 37.31 -0.24
N TYR A 345 -18.49 37.85 -1.33
CA TYR A 345 -17.67 38.57 -2.31
C TYR A 345 -16.92 39.79 -1.73
N GLU A 346 -17.52 40.49 -0.76
CA GLU A 346 -16.87 41.62 -0.06
C GLU A 346 -15.60 41.21 0.69
N VAL A 347 -15.54 39.97 1.18
CA VAL A 347 -14.32 39.42 1.83
C VAL A 347 -13.18 39.28 0.83
N LEU A 348 -13.48 38.88 -0.42
CA LEU A 348 -12.48 38.78 -1.48
C LEU A 348 -11.90 40.14 -1.81
N THR A 349 -12.74 41.15 -2.03
CA THR A 349 -12.29 42.52 -2.36
C THR A 349 -11.47 43.13 -1.23
N ALA A 350 -11.92 42.97 0.03
CA ALA A 350 -11.17 43.42 1.19
C ALA A 350 -9.80 42.70 1.33
N ALA A 351 -9.75 41.42 1.04
CA ALA A 351 -8.50 40.66 1.07
C ALA A 351 -7.51 41.11 0.00
N GLU A 352 -7.97 41.46 -1.20
CA GLU A 352 -7.14 42.02 -2.27
C GLU A 352 -6.54 43.37 -1.89
N GLU A 353 -7.33 44.28 -1.33
CA GLU A 353 -6.91 45.59 -0.85
C GLU A 353 -5.88 45.45 0.29
N ALA A 354 -6.15 44.61 1.26
CA ALA A 354 -5.23 44.31 2.36
C ALA A 354 -3.90 43.77 1.85
N TYR A 355 -3.93 42.84 0.89
CA TYR A 355 -2.72 42.28 0.30
C TYR A 355 -1.90 43.30 -0.48
N GLN A 356 -2.53 44.18 -1.23
CA GLN A 356 -1.84 45.29 -1.92
C GLN A 356 -1.16 46.26 -0.92
N SER A 357 -1.76 46.48 0.23
CA SER A 357 -1.21 47.32 1.29
C SER A 357 0.05 46.70 1.94
N LEU A 358 0.14 45.37 2.01
CA LEU A 358 1.32 44.65 2.53
C LEU A 358 2.53 44.65 1.57
N LYS A 359 2.31 45.04 0.30
CA LYS A 359 3.39 45.15 -0.71
C LYS A 359 4.04 46.50 -0.75
N LYS A 360 3.38 47.50 -0.20
CA LYS A 360 3.95 48.87 -0.05
C LYS A 360 4.82 48.94 1.20
#